data_bc392e80354b318a259c60cd79f51c05
#
_entry.id   bc392e80354b318a259c60cd79f51c05
#
_cell.length_a   1.000
_cell.length_b   1.000
_cell.length_c   1.000
_cell.angle_alpha   90.00
_cell.angle_beta   90.00
_cell.angle_gamma   90.00
#
_symmetry.space_group_name_H-M   'P 1'
#
loop_
_entity.id
_entity.type
_entity.pdbx_description
1 polymer ?
#
loop_
_entity_poly.entity_id
_entity_poly.type
_entity_poly.pdbx_seq_one_letter_code
_entity_poly.pdbx_strand_id
1 'polypeptide(L)'
;MKFNLISIYALIFITFISTTKEIRLSYYTDSETKLRQLTIESLTKITANFYMVNYLNDYYLSDLLQFNNKDATDIVKFAYEKFGTEYDFDIQKLTAGFACSSFNVYNNDNHNLFGRNFDYGSSPTFIIWTQPKTGYKSISFIHGKFIGINDENNMIKDRLLLTPYAPMDGMNELGLAISVLLLSNKSTHQSNPGLTDITTSVIIRGILETCANLEEAINFFTRFNVHDAIEGNSFHFMITDAQGDSAVIEYVNNEMKIIKSDTIKNVNNYLYVTNFYLYPNSGSSCKMGYDRYIILGKYLNVKGVKMEWNNAMELLDKVKMGITLWSNVYDTKNSTVTTAARKDYNILYEFNIFNPLKKIIKTLPGPEPDPTSEPDPTSEPEPTSEPEPTSEPGPTSEPAPTSEPKPTTDPEHSSDKFIWLNMGLFLFSFLLYLF
;
A
#
# COMPACT_ATOMS: atom_id res chain seq x y z
N MET A 1 -42.73 -42.33 23.11
CA MET A 1 -41.48 -41.77 22.51
C MET A 1 -41.57 -40.25 22.63
N LYS A 2 -40.87 -39.65 23.61
CA LYS A 2 -40.83 -38.18 23.77
C LYS A 2 -39.66 -37.70 22.92
N PHE A 3 -39.95 -37.19 21.73
CA PHE A 3 -38.94 -36.44 20.99
C PHE A 3 -38.67 -35.13 21.72
N ASN A 4 -37.41 -34.88 22.02
CA ASN A 4 -37.00 -33.73 22.81
C ASN A 4 -37.20 -32.47 21.92
N LEU A 5 -37.92 -31.48 22.43
CA LEU A 5 -38.26 -30.25 21.70
C LEU A 5 -37.00 -29.56 21.08
N ILE A 6 -35.87 -29.69 21.79
CA ILE A 6 -34.54 -29.19 21.37
C ILE A 6 -34.07 -29.84 20.05
N SER A 7 -34.33 -31.17 19.90
CA SER A 7 -33.96 -31.89 18.66
C SER A 7 -34.80 -31.44 17.45
N ILE A 8 -36.07 -31.03 17.67
CA ILE A 8 -36.95 -30.54 16.64
C ILE A 8 -36.51 -29.12 16.20
N TYR A 9 -36.17 -28.24 17.14
CA TYR A 9 -35.64 -26.91 16.83
C TYR A 9 -34.28 -26.96 16.12
N ALA A 10 -33.39 -27.85 16.53
CA ALA A 10 -32.11 -28.05 15.84
C ALA A 10 -32.32 -28.58 14.42
N LEU A 11 -33.25 -29.49 14.21
CA LEU A 11 -33.56 -30.02 12.86
C LEU A 11 -34.20 -28.92 11.94
N ILE A 12 -35.11 -28.11 12.50
CA ILE A 12 -35.73 -26.98 11.79
C ILE A 12 -34.68 -25.92 11.45
N PHE A 13 -33.74 -25.65 12.38
CA PHE A 13 -32.67 -24.67 12.16
C PHE A 13 -31.68 -25.15 11.07
N ILE A 14 -31.31 -26.43 11.10
CA ILE A 14 -30.43 -27.04 10.07
C ILE A 14 -31.13 -27.08 8.71
N THR A 15 -32.42 -27.42 8.64
CA THR A 15 -33.18 -27.39 7.38
C THR A 15 -33.36 -25.96 6.89
N PHE A 16 -33.56 -24.96 7.75
CA PHE A 16 -33.68 -23.56 7.37
C PHE A 16 -32.35 -23.02 6.82
N ILE A 17 -31.21 -23.37 7.44
CA ILE A 17 -29.87 -23.02 6.93
C ILE A 17 -29.60 -23.72 5.60
N SER A 18 -29.96 -24.99 5.45
CA SER A 18 -29.79 -25.74 4.20
C SER A 18 -30.62 -25.17 3.07
N THR A 19 -31.91 -24.88 3.32
CA THR A 19 -32.80 -24.29 2.32
C THR A 19 -32.42 -22.85 1.96
N THR A 20 -31.96 -22.03 2.90
CA THR A 20 -31.45 -20.69 2.59
C THR A 20 -30.16 -20.73 1.78
N LYS A 21 -29.31 -21.73 2.02
CA LYS A 21 -28.09 -21.97 1.23
C LYS A 21 -28.40 -22.43 -0.19
N GLU A 22 -29.38 -23.34 -0.35
CA GLU A 22 -29.85 -23.79 -1.69
C GLU A 22 -30.59 -22.69 -2.45
N ILE A 23 -31.42 -21.89 -1.77
CA ILE A 23 -32.12 -20.74 -2.39
C ILE A 23 -31.12 -19.66 -2.82
N ARG A 24 -30.06 -19.40 -2.06
CA ARG A 24 -28.99 -18.49 -2.48
C ARG A 24 -28.21 -19.01 -3.68
N LEU A 25 -27.88 -20.29 -3.73
CA LEU A 25 -27.19 -20.91 -4.89
C LEU A 25 -28.03 -20.86 -6.16
N SER A 26 -29.36 -20.89 -6.09
CA SER A 26 -30.24 -20.77 -7.25
C SER A 26 -30.39 -19.34 -7.80
N TYR A 27 -29.93 -18.32 -7.04
CA TYR A 27 -29.96 -16.92 -7.46
C TYR A 27 -28.81 -16.53 -8.40
N TYR A 28 -27.74 -17.35 -8.48
CA TYR A 28 -26.65 -17.13 -9.42
C TYR A 28 -26.97 -17.78 -10.74
N THR A 29 -27.03 -16.99 -11.81
CA THR A 29 -27.14 -17.54 -13.15
C THR A 29 -25.90 -18.39 -13.43
N ASP A 30 -26.02 -19.46 -14.23
CA ASP A 30 -24.89 -20.29 -14.65
C ASP A 30 -23.75 -19.44 -15.24
N SER A 31 -24.07 -18.30 -15.86
CA SER A 31 -23.12 -17.35 -16.42
C SER A 31 -22.30 -16.65 -15.35
N GLU A 32 -22.86 -16.24 -14.20
CA GLU A 32 -22.13 -15.57 -13.12
C GLU A 32 -21.16 -16.53 -12.41
N THR A 33 -21.62 -17.74 -12.13
CA THR A 33 -20.75 -18.79 -11.56
C THR A 33 -19.59 -19.08 -12.49
N LYS A 34 -19.82 -19.14 -13.79
CA LYS A 34 -18.77 -19.33 -14.79
C LYS A 34 -17.77 -18.15 -14.81
N LEU A 35 -18.23 -16.90 -14.72
CA LEU A 35 -17.36 -15.74 -14.71
C LEU A 35 -16.49 -15.70 -13.45
N ARG A 36 -17.02 -16.10 -12.29
CA ARG A 36 -16.24 -16.24 -11.03
C ARG A 36 -15.13 -17.28 -11.20
N GLN A 37 -15.46 -18.44 -11.76
CA GLN A 37 -14.49 -19.49 -12.02
C GLN A 37 -13.40 -19.00 -12.98
N LEU A 38 -13.76 -18.32 -14.07
CA LEU A 38 -12.81 -17.74 -15.02
C LEU A 38 -11.93 -16.65 -14.39
N THR A 39 -12.47 -15.86 -13.46
CA THR A 39 -11.67 -14.89 -12.68
C THR A 39 -10.60 -15.60 -11.86
N ILE A 40 -10.96 -16.67 -11.14
CA ILE A 40 -10.04 -17.47 -10.33
C ILE A 40 -8.99 -18.16 -11.20
N GLU A 41 -9.39 -18.71 -12.35
CA GLU A 41 -8.52 -19.39 -13.31
C GLU A 41 -7.59 -18.44 -14.05
N SER A 42 -7.92 -17.15 -14.14
CA SER A 42 -7.07 -16.13 -14.77
C SER A 42 -5.80 -15.81 -13.97
N LEU A 43 -5.70 -16.30 -12.73
CA LEU A 43 -4.53 -16.10 -11.87
C LEU A 43 -3.26 -16.54 -12.58
N THR A 44 -2.37 -15.59 -12.83
CA THR A 44 -1.10 -15.84 -13.52
C THR A 44 0.06 -15.35 -12.64
N LYS A 45 1.05 -16.21 -12.42
CA LYS A 45 2.28 -15.84 -11.69
C LYS A 45 3.19 -14.99 -12.58
N ILE A 46 3.61 -13.84 -12.11
CA ILE A 46 4.57 -12.96 -12.79
C ILE A 46 5.99 -13.27 -12.31
N THR A 47 6.19 -13.27 -10.99
CA THR A 47 7.41 -13.67 -10.30
C THR A 47 7.05 -14.16 -8.89
N ALA A 48 8.01 -14.48 -8.03
CA ALA A 48 7.77 -14.95 -6.67
C ALA A 48 6.88 -13.96 -5.88
N ASN A 49 5.80 -14.45 -5.32
CA ASN A 49 4.81 -13.65 -4.58
C ASN A 49 4.23 -12.45 -5.36
N PHE A 50 4.18 -12.51 -6.70
CA PHE A 50 3.66 -11.44 -7.55
C PHE A 50 2.82 -12.02 -8.68
N TYR A 51 1.55 -11.67 -8.72
CA TYR A 51 0.52 -12.30 -9.56
C TYR A 51 -0.32 -11.27 -10.29
N MET A 52 -0.96 -11.68 -11.36
CA MET A 52 -1.99 -10.91 -12.06
C MET A 52 -3.30 -11.70 -12.09
N VAL A 53 -4.42 -10.99 -12.06
CA VAL A 53 -5.78 -11.51 -12.18
C VAL A 53 -6.58 -10.63 -13.12
N ASN A 54 -7.23 -11.24 -14.09
CA ASN A 54 -8.23 -10.57 -14.91
C ASN A 54 -9.61 -10.80 -14.26
N TYR A 55 -10.17 -9.75 -13.67
CA TYR A 55 -11.42 -9.84 -12.91
C TYR A 55 -12.62 -9.72 -13.85
N LEU A 56 -13.31 -10.81 -14.09
CA LEU A 56 -14.33 -10.94 -15.13
C LEU A 56 -15.77 -10.90 -14.62
N ASN A 57 -15.99 -11.21 -13.34
CA ASN A 57 -17.33 -11.20 -12.76
C ASN A 57 -17.69 -9.83 -12.17
N ASP A 58 -18.96 -9.64 -11.89
CA ASP A 58 -19.44 -8.46 -11.18
C ASP A 58 -18.95 -8.49 -9.72
N TYR A 59 -18.51 -7.34 -9.20
CA TYR A 59 -18.14 -7.13 -7.80
C TYR A 59 -19.10 -6.16 -7.10
N TYR A 60 -20.26 -5.89 -7.72
CA TYR A 60 -21.40 -5.20 -7.14
C TYR A 60 -21.07 -3.85 -6.49
N LEU A 61 -20.21 -3.03 -7.15
CA LEU A 61 -19.80 -1.74 -6.59
C LEU A 61 -20.99 -0.83 -6.30
N SER A 62 -21.97 -0.78 -7.17
CA SER A 62 -23.19 0.04 -6.98
C SER A 62 -23.91 -0.29 -5.67
N ASP A 63 -24.00 -1.57 -5.33
CA ASP A 63 -24.60 -2.04 -4.07
C ASP A 63 -23.70 -1.73 -2.88
N LEU A 64 -22.37 -1.90 -3.05
CA LEU A 64 -21.38 -1.62 -2.00
C LEU A 64 -21.36 -0.14 -1.62
N LEU A 65 -21.52 0.77 -2.58
CA LEU A 65 -21.60 2.21 -2.33
C LEU A 65 -22.88 2.64 -1.60
N GLN A 66 -23.88 1.78 -1.55
CA GLN A 66 -25.12 1.97 -0.79
C GLN A 66 -25.11 1.20 0.55
N PHE A 67 -24.16 0.31 0.73
CA PHE A 67 -23.98 -0.50 1.92
C PHE A 67 -23.08 0.23 2.91
N ASN A 68 -23.58 0.53 4.12
CA ASN A 68 -22.78 1.14 5.18
C ASN A 68 -21.62 0.21 5.57
N ASN A 69 -20.39 0.66 5.31
CA ASN A 69 -19.20 -0.09 5.67
C ASN A 69 -18.22 0.83 6.44
N LYS A 70 -17.96 0.49 7.69
CA LYS A 70 -17.14 1.28 8.63
C LYS A 70 -15.75 0.69 8.85
N ASP A 71 -15.59 -0.58 8.57
CA ASP A 71 -14.34 -1.30 8.69
C ASP A 71 -14.24 -2.43 7.64
N ALA A 72 -13.12 -3.10 7.66
CA ALA A 72 -12.87 -4.20 6.74
C ALA A 72 -13.78 -5.42 6.99
N THR A 73 -14.33 -5.58 8.20
CA THR A 73 -15.26 -6.67 8.53
C THR A 73 -16.58 -6.50 7.78
N ASP A 74 -17.08 -5.26 7.67
CA ASP A 74 -18.28 -4.97 6.90
C ASP A 74 -18.11 -5.31 5.41
N ILE A 75 -16.91 -5.06 4.85
CA ILE A 75 -16.60 -5.42 3.45
C ILE A 75 -16.63 -6.94 3.26
N VAL A 76 -16.04 -7.69 4.20
CA VAL A 76 -16.07 -9.17 4.17
C VAL A 76 -17.49 -9.68 4.28
N LYS A 77 -18.33 -9.08 5.13
CA LYS A 77 -19.75 -9.42 5.26
C LYS A 77 -20.50 -9.15 3.95
N PHE A 78 -20.31 -7.98 3.34
CA PHE A 78 -20.90 -7.68 2.04
C PHE A 78 -20.48 -8.72 0.98
N ALA A 79 -19.20 -9.05 0.90
CA ALA A 79 -18.70 -10.05 -0.04
C ALA A 79 -19.30 -11.44 0.22
N TYR A 80 -19.46 -11.83 1.49
CA TYR A 80 -20.16 -13.06 1.84
C TYR A 80 -21.62 -13.06 1.34
N GLU A 81 -22.34 -11.95 1.52
CA GLU A 81 -23.71 -11.81 1.02
C GLU A 81 -23.81 -11.92 -0.50
N LYS A 82 -22.80 -11.41 -1.23
CA LYS A 82 -22.78 -11.44 -2.70
C LYS A 82 -22.26 -12.75 -3.28
N PHE A 83 -21.24 -13.34 -2.67
CA PHE A 83 -20.58 -14.52 -3.24
C PHE A 83 -21.00 -15.84 -2.58
N GLY A 84 -21.61 -15.80 -1.40
CA GLY A 84 -22.03 -17.01 -0.66
C GLY A 84 -20.87 -17.82 -0.10
N THR A 85 -19.65 -17.28 -0.08
CA THR A 85 -18.43 -17.91 0.41
C THR A 85 -18.06 -17.33 1.74
N GLU A 86 -17.88 -18.17 2.78
CA GLU A 86 -17.34 -17.72 4.06
C GLU A 86 -15.86 -17.40 3.92
N TYR A 87 -15.48 -16.21 4.36
CA TYR A 87 -14.11 -15.76 4.37
C TYR A 87 -13.62 -15.73 5.82
N ASP A 88 -13.10 -16.88 6.28
CA ASP A 88 -12.52 -17.01 7.61
C ASP A 88 -11.08 -16.50 7.62
N PHE A 89 -10.91 -15.21 7.90
CA PHE A 89 -9.62 -14.62 8.23
C PHE A 89 -9.83 -13.38 9.11
N ASP A 90 -8.93 -13.23 10.08
CA ASP A 90 -8.98 -12.13 11.04
C ASP A 90 -8.33 -10.87 10.43
N ILE A 91 -9.17 -10.03 9.86
CA ILE A 91 -8.73 -8.77 9.23
C ILE A 91 -8.30 -7.72 10.27
N GLN A 92 -8.75 -7.84 11.53
CA GLN A 92 -8.40 -6.91 12.61
C GLN A 92 -6.96 -7.12 13.10
N LYS A 93 -6.36 -8.29 12.83
CA LYS A 93 -4.93 -8.54 13.09
C LYS A 93 -4.00 -7.89 12.07
N LEU A 94 -4.51 -7.10 11.14
CA LEU A 94 -3.69 -6.31 10.24
C LEU A 94 -3.09 -5.15 11.02
N THR A 95 -1.94 -5.38 11.62
CA THR A 95 -1.18 -4.30 12.27
C THR A 95 -0.64 -3.36 11.19
N ALA A 96 -0.86 -2.07 11.39
CA ALA A 96 -0.22 -1.06 10.57
C ALA A 96 1.29 -1.11 10.76
N GLY A 97 1.98 -0.96 9.70
CA GLY A 97 3.45 -0.95 9.66
C GLY A 97 3.90 -0.75 8.23
N PHE A 98 3.01 -0.18 7.38
CA PHE A 98 3.41 0.15 6.03
C PHE A 98 3.84 1.60 5.92
N ALA A 99 4.83 1.81 5.10
CA ALA A 99 5.29 3.10 4.67
C ALA A 99 4.95 3.25 3.18
N CYS A 100 5.02 4.45 2.68
CA CYS A 100 4.67 4.73 1.30
C CYS A 100 5.35 6.00 0.80
N SER A 101 5.49 6.11 -0.51
CA SER A 101 5.85 7.36 -1.18
C SER A 101 5.04 7.48 -2.46
N SER A 102 4.57 8.68 -2.77
CA SER A 102 3.94 8.98 -4.06
C SER A 102 4.32 10.36 -4.53
N PHE A 103 4.37 10.55 -5.85
CA PHE A 103 4.63 11.85 -6.48
C PHE A 103 4.05 11.89 -7.90
N ASN A 104 3.87 13.09 -8.44
CA ASN A 104 3.65 13.27 -9.86
C ASN A 104 4.75 14.13 -10.50
N VAL A 105 4.99 13.95 -11.79
CA VAL A 105 5.97 14.67 -12.58
C VAL A 105 5.60 14.58 -14.07
N TYR A 106 5.90 15.60 -14.87
CA TYR A 106 5.75 15.51 -16.31
C TYR A 106 6.98 14.88 -16.99
N ASN A 107 6.76 14.08 -18.02
CA ASN A 107 7.84 13.68 -18.94
C ASN A 107 8.10 14.73 -20.02
N ASN A 108 9.05 14.47 -20.93
CA ASN A 108 9.42 15.42 -22.00
C ASN A 108 8.27 15.66 -22.97
N ASP A 109 7.37 14.70 -23.15
CA ASP A 109 6.17 14.81 -23.99
C ASP A 109 4.98 15.46 -23.27
N ASN A 110 5.20 15.96 -22.04
CA ASN A 110 4.18 16.53 -21.16
C ASN A 110 3.10 15.53 -20.73
N HIS A 111 3.40 14.23 -20.72
CA HIS A 111 2.53 13.26 -20.06
C HIS A 111 2.76 13.33 -18.54
N ASN A 112 1.70 13.30 -17.79
CA ASN A 112 1.79 13.20 -16.33
C ASN A 112 2.14 11.76 -15.93
N LEU A 113 3.24 11.61 -15.21
CA LEU A 113 3.66 10.36 -14.60
C LEU A 113 3.33 10.37 -13.11
N PHE A 114 2.77 9.27 -12.60
CA PHE A 114 2.49 9.09 -11.20
C PHE A 114 3.38 7.99 -10.61
N GLY A 115 4.28 8.37 -9.72
CA GLY A 115 5.21 7.46 -9.04
C GLY A 115 4.68 6.99 -7.70
N ARG A 116 4.83 5.69 -7.38
CA ARG A 116 4.32 5.06 -6.16
C ARG A 116 5.24 3.97 -5.64
N ASN A 117 5.67 4.05 -4.35
CA ASN A 117 6.22 2.93 -3.58
C ASN A 117 5.22 2.47 -2.53
N PHE A 118 4.91 1.18 -2.51
CA PHE A 118 4.17 0.53 -1.43
C PHE A 118 5.11 -0.32 -0.59
N ASP A 119 5.25 0.05 0.67
CA ASP A 119 6.19 -0.53 1.62
C ASP A 119 5.42 -1.23 2.74
N TYR A 120 5.42 -2.57 2.76
CA TYR A 120 4.73 -3.37 3.78
C TYR A 120 5.37 -4.74 3.96
N GLY A 121 4.99 -5.45 5.02
CA GLY A 121 5.48 -6.81 5.27
C GLY A 121 5.16 -7.78 4.12
N SER A 122 5.96 -8.84 4.00
CA SER A 122 5.89 -9.77 2.87
C SER A 122 4.58 -10.55 2.83
N SER A 123 3.92 -10.55 1.67
CA SER A 123 2.76 -11.36 1.31
C SER A 123 2.63 -11.38 -0.21
N PRO A 124 1.85 -12.25 -0.82
CA PRO A 124 1.54 -12.18 -2.24
C PRO A 124 0.94 -10.83 -2.62
N THR A 125 1.37 -10.28 -3.75
CA THR A 125 0.84 -9.07 -4.38
C THR A 125 0.04 -9.46 -5.61
N PHE A 126 -1.10 -8.82 -5.82
CA PHE A 126 -1.96 -9.05 -6.98
C PHE A 126 -2.15 -7.78 -7.77
N ILE A 127 -1.98 -7.88 -9.08
CA ILE A 127 -2.37 -6.84 -10.04
C ILE A 127 -3.72 -7.27 -10.61
N ILE A 128 -4.70 -6.38 -10.54
CA ILE A 128 -6.07 -6.68 -10.93
C ILE A 128 -6.48 -5.77 -12.06
N TRP A 129 -6.94 -6.38 -13.15
CA TRP A 129 -7.69 -5.69 -14.19
C TRP A 129 -9.18 -5.82 -13.91
N THR A 130 -9.86 -4.70 -13.86
CA THR A 130 -11.32 -4.66 -13.79
C THR A 130 -11.89 -4.03 -15.05
N GLN A 131 -12.95 -4.64 -15.57
CA GLN A 131 -13.72 -4.12 -16.68
C GLN A 131 -15.20 -4.22 -16.32
N PRO A 132 -15.73 -3.25 -15.53
CA PRO A 132 -17.11 -3.27 -15.13
C PRO A 132 -18.04 -3.10 -16.33
N LYS A 133 -19.31 -3.51 -16.21
CA LYS A 133 -20.34 -3.32 -17.25
C LYS A 133 -20.66 -1.83 -17.45
N THR A 134 -20.58 -1.06 -16.36
CA THR A 134 -20.75 0.40 -16.34
C THR A 134 -19.61 0.99 -15.54
N GLY A 135 -19.01 2.07 -16.02
CA GLY A 135 -17.83 2.68 -15.39
C GLY A 135 -16.53 2.37 -16.14
N TYR A 136 -15.43 2.85 -15.60
CA TYR A 136 -14.13 2.82 -16.26
C TYR A 136 -13.36 1.54 -15.97
N LYS A 137 -12.67 1.03 -16.98
CA LYS A 137 -11.65 -0.02 -16.81
C LYS A 137 -10.54 0.49 -15.94
N SER A 138 -9.95 -0.38 -15.14
CA SER A 138 -8.81 0.01 -14.32
C SER A 138 -7.81 -1.13 -14.09
N ILE A 139 -6.59 -0.72 -13.75
CA ILE A 139 -5.56 -1.58 -13.18
C ILE A 139 -5.32 -1.14 -11.74
N SER A 140 -5.24 -2.08 -10.80
CA SER A 140 -4.98 -1.79 -9.40
C SER A 140 -4.09 -2.83 -8.74
N PHE A 141 -3.39 -2.44 -7.69
CA PHE A 141 -2.44 -3.26 -6.93
C PHE A 141 -2.97 -3.54 -5.54
N ILE A 142 -2.94 -4.80 -5.14
CA ILE A 142 -3.52 -5.30 -3.91
C ILE A 142 -2.49 -6.13 -3.14
N HIS A 143 -2.41 -5.92 -1.84
CA HIS A 143 -1.63 -6.74 -0.95
C HIS A 143 -2.46 -7.92 -0.44
N GLY A 144 -1.97 -9.14 -0.64
CA GLY A 144 -2.72 -10.39 -0.35
C GLY A 144 -3.22 -10.51 1.09
N LYS A 145 -2.48 -9.94 2.05
CA LYS A 145 -2.90 -9.96 3.46
C LYS A 145 -4.26 -9.30 3.69
N PHE A 146 -4.61 -8.26 2.91
CA PHE A 146 -5.91 -7.57 3.03
C PHE A 146 -7.09 -8.38 2.51
N ILE A 147 -6.82 -9.46 1.79
CA ILE A 147 -7.82 -10.44 1.34
C ILE A 147 -7.59 -11.83 1.98
N GLY A 148 -6.79 -11.88 3.05
CA GLY A 148 -6.51 -13.11 3.79
C GLY A 148 -5.55 -14.09 3.10
N ILE A 149 -4.83 -13.68 2.05
CA ILE A 149 -3.81 -14.50 1.39
C ILE A 149 -2.43 -14.05 1.90
N ASN A 150 -1.88 -14.78 2.86
CA ASN A 150 -0.63 -14.43 3.53
C ASN A 150 0.60 -15.12 2.93
N ASP A 151 0.41 -16.25 2.26
CA ASP A 151 1.46 -17.11 1.73
C ASP A 151 1.08 -17.66 0.34
N GLU A 152 2.03 -17.64 -0.60
CA GLU A 152 1.79 -18.16 -1.95
C GLU A 152 1.58 -19.68 -2.00
N ASN A 153 2.11 -20.43 -1.01
CA ASN A 153 1.98 -21.89 -0.96
C ASN A 153 0.62 -22.34 -0.41
N ASN A 154 -0.06 -21.47 0.34
CA ASN A 154 -1.35 -21.74 0.98
C ASN A 154 -2.46 -20.79 0.45
N MET A 155 -2.44 -20.50 -0.83
CA MET A 155 -3.37 -19.55 -1.45
C MET A 155 -4.78 -20.15 -1.55
N ILE A 156 -5.73 -19.57 -0.81
CA ILE A 156 -7.16 -19.88 -0.94
C ILE A 156 -7.70 -19.05 -2.10
N LYS A 157 -7.87 -19.69 -3.27
CA LYS A 157 -8.15 -19.00 -4.54
C LYS A 157 -9.49 -18.25 -4.56
N ASP A 158 -10.50 -18.71 -3.82
CA ASP A 158 -11.79 -18.01 -3.74
C ASP A 158 -11.67 -16.61 -3.13
N ARG A 159 -10.62 -16.35 -2.33
CA ARG A 159 -10.31 -15.03 -1.80
C ARG A 159 -9.89 -14.02 -2.88
N LEU A 160 -9.56 -14.49 -4.09
CA LEU A 160 -9.33 -13.60 -5.23
C LEU A 160 -10.58 -12.80 -5.61
N LEU A 161 -11.78 -13.28 -5.26
CA LEU A 161 -13.03 -12.53 -5.46
C LEU A 161 -13.11 -11.27 -4.59
N LEU A 162 -12.30 -11.18 -3.53
CA LEU A 162 -12.20 -9.99 -2.67
C LEU A 162 -11.26 -8.90 -3.23
N THR A 163 -10.48 -9.20 -4.26
CA THR A 163 -9.45 -8.28 -4.76
C THR A 163 -9.98 -6.90 -5.17
N PRO A 164 -11.17 -6.72 -5.78
CA PRO A 164 -11.67 -5.39 -6.11
C PRO A 164 -11.93 -4.50 -4.90
N TYR A 165 -12.10 -5.07 -3.71
CA TYR A 165 -12.46 -4.34 -2.49
C TYR A 165 -11.26 -3.85 -1.68
N ALA A 166 -10.04 -4.22 -2.05
CA ALA A 166 -8.83 -3.90 -1.29
C ALA A 166 -7.70 -3.27 -2.12
N PRO A 167 -7.96 -2.35 -3.08
CA PRO A 167 -6.89 -1.69 -3.83
C PRO A 167 -6.09 -0.75 -2.91
N MET A 168 -4.77 -0.72 -3.12
CA MET A 168 -3.85 0.19 -2.43
C MET A 168 -3.42 1.35 -3.33
N ASP A 169 -3.36 1.12 -4.61
CA ASP A 169 -3.18 2.11 -5.68
C ASP A 169 -3.70 1.56 -7.01
N GLY A 170 -3.86 2.45 -7.98
CA GLY A 170 -4.31 2.09 -9.31
C GLY A 170 -4.52 3.28 -10.22
N MET A 171 -4.87 2.98 -11.47
CA MET A 171 -5.20 3.95 -12.50
C MET A 171 -6.35 3.43 -13.36
N ASN A 172 -7.26 4.32 -13.75
CA ASN A 172 -8.32 3.99 -14.69
C ASN A 172 -7.95 4.35 -16.15
N GLU A 173 -8.78 3.93 -17.08
CA GLU A 173 -8.56 4.13 -18.53
C GLU A 173 -8.56 5.60 -18.99
N LEU A 174 -9.05 6.52 -18.16
CA LEU A 174 -8.99 7.96 -18.41
C LEU A 174 -7.74 8.64 -17.83
N GLY A 175 -6.85 7.85 -17.18
CA GLY A 175 -5.60 8.32 -16.61
C GLY A 175 -5.76 8.95 -15.22
N LEU A 176 -6.89 8.77 -14.55
CA LEU A 176 -7.02 9.12 -13.14
C LEU A 176 -6.33 8.06 -12.29
N ALA A 177 -5.28 8.45 -11.58
CA ALA A 177 -4.48 7.59 -10.70
C ALA A 177 -4.65 8.01 -9.24
N ILE A 178 -4.70 7.02 -8.35
CA ILE A 178 -4.87 7.22 -6.91
C ILE A 178 -4.01 6.24 -6.12
N SER A 179 -3.49 6.69 -4.99
CA SER A 179 -2.82 5.83 -4.00
C SER A 179 -3.22 6.21 -2.58
N VAL A 180 -3.25 5.22 -1.68
CA VAL A 180 -3.42 5.43 -0.24
C VAL A 180 -2.09 5.31 0.47
N LEU A 181 -1.84 6.19 1.44
CA LEU A 181 -0.64 6.19 2.28
C LEU A 181 -1.04 6.24 3.75
N LEU A 182 -0.32 5.51 4.58
CA LEU A 182 -0.55 5.49 6.03
C LEU A 182 -0.15 6.80 6.68
N LEU A 183 -0.99 7.27 7.60
CA LEU A 183 -0.67 8.29 8.59
C LEU A 183 -0.68 7.65 9.98
N SER A 184 0.34 7.94 10.80
CA SER A 184 0.38 7.50 12.19
C SER A 184 -0.43 8.47 13.06
N ASN A 185 -1.73 8.26 13.13
CA ASN A 185 -2.66 9.09 13.90
C ASN A 185 -3.94 8.30 14.23
N LYS A 186 -4.88 8.96 14.91
CA LYS A 186 -6.21 8.41 15.16
C LYS A 186 -6.93 8.14 13.84
N SER A 187 -7.65 7.04 13.80
CA SER A 187 -8.50 6.68 12.68
C SER A 187 -9.54 7.76 12.38
N THR A 188 -9.83 7.95 11.11
CA THR A 188 -10.92 8.79 10.62
C THR A 188 -12.23 8.03 10.76
N HIS A 189 -13.21 8.66 11.39
CA HIS A 189 -14.58 8.16 11.51
C HIS A 189 -15.54 9.34 11.41
N GLN A 190 -16.00 9.65 10.21
CA GLN A 190 -16.99 10.69 9.98
C GLN A 190 -18.39 10.20 10.35
N SER A 191 -19.29 11.12 10.68
CA SER A 191 -20.67 10.82 11.06
C SER A 191 -21.64 11.93 10.65
N ASN A 192 -21.57 12.38 9.40
CA ASN A 192 -22.47 13.40 8.89
C ASN A 192 -23.84 12.77 8.62
N PRO A 193 -24.94 13.35 9.13
CA PRO A 193 -26.28 12.79 8.93
C PRO A 193 -26.65 12.68 7.46
N GLY A 194 -27.22 11.56 7.07
CA GLY A 194 -27.74 11.32 5.71
C GLY A 194 -26.70 10.86 4.68
N LEU A 195 -25.42 10.74 5.06
CA LEU A 195 -24.39 10.15 4.21
C LEU A 195 -24.18 8.68 4.53
N THR A 196 -23.89 7.89 3.51
CA THR A 196 -23.50 6.48 3.65
C THR A 196 -22.07 6.37 4.17
N ASP A 197 -21.82 5.43 5.05
CA ASP A 197 -20.48 5.14 5.57
C ASP A 197 -19.67 4.35 4.54
N ILE A 198 -18.42 4.73 4.29
CA ILE A 198 -17.53 4.09 3.31
C ILE A 198 -16.10 3.99 3.84
N THR A 199 -15.45 2.85 3.61
CA THR A 199 -14.06 2.64 4.00
C THR A 199 -13.06 3.12 2.94
N THR A 200 -11.82 3.36 3.38
CA THR A 200 -10.70 3.84 2.54
C THR A 200 -10.48 3.01 1.27
N SER A 201 -10.54 1.69 1.34
CA SER A 201 -10.31 0.83 0.17
C SER A 201 -11.47 0.85 -0.83
N VAL A 202 -12.71 0.96 -0.35
CA VAL A 202 -13.90 1.09 -1.19
C VAL A 202 -13.92 2.43 -1.92
N ILE A 203 -13.44 3.50 -1.26
CA ILE A 203 -13.25 4.82 -1.90
C ILE A 203 -12.34 4.70 -3.13
N ILE A 204 -11.19 4.03 -3.00
CA ILE A 204 -10.26 3.88 -4.12
C ILE A 204 -10.94 3.15 -5.28
N ARG A 205 -11.68 2.07 -5.01
CA ARG A 205 -12.42 1.35 -6.05
C ARG A 205 -13.50 2.22 -6.69
N GLY A 206 -14.25 2.95 -5.87
CA GLY A 206 -15.29 3.87 -6.35
C GLY A 206 -14.73 4.96 -7.28
N ILE A 207 -13.62 5.59 -6.90
CA ILE A 207 -12.97 6.62 -7.70
C ILE A 207 -12.42 6.04 -9.01
N LEU A 208 -11.74 4.90 -8.98
CA LEU A 208 -11.20 4.26 -10.18
C LEU A 208 -12.30 3.88 -11.18
N GLU A 209 -13.49 3.53 -10.72
CA GLU A 209 -14.57 3.09 -11.60
C GLU A 209 -15.47 4.24 -12.08
N THR A 210 -15.63 5.31 -11.28
CA THR A 210 -16.70 6.29 -11.53
C THR A 210 -16.21 7.71 -11.79
N CYS A 211 -14.92 8.02 -11.58
CA CYS A 211 -14.39 9.37 -11.72
C CYS A 211 -13.46 9.49 -12.93
N ALA A 212 -13.63 10.57 -13.72
CA ALA A 212 -12.82 10.83 -14.91
C ALA A 212 -11.57 11.68 -14.62
N ASN A 213 -11.62 12.53 -13.59
CA ASN A 213 -10.62 13.55 -13.31
C ASN A 213 -10.55 13.86 -11.81
N LEU A 214 -9.61 14.72 -11.42
CA LEU A 214 -9.38 15.10 -10.02
C LEU A 214 -10.62 15.75 -9.37
N GLU A 215 -11.36 16.59 -10.10
CA GLU A 215 -12.52 17.29 -9.53
C GLU A 215 -13.63 16.29 -9.18
N GLU A 216 -13.91 15.34 -10.07
CA GLU A 216 -14.88 14.27 -9.79
C GLU A 216 -14.44 13.39 -8.63
N ALA A 217 -13.13 13.08 -8.52
CA ALA A 217 -12.58 12.33 -7.40
C ALA A 217 -12.73 13.09 -6.07
N ILE A 218 -12.45 14.39 -6.02
CA ILE A 218 -12.68 15.21 -4.83
C ILE A 218 -14.17 15.23 -4.45
N ASN A 219 -15.05 15.41 -5.43
CA ASN A 219 -16.48 15.40 -5.20
C ASN A 219 -16.99 14.03 -4.74
N PHE A 220 -16.33 12.93 -5.13
CA PHE A 220 -16.68 11.60 -4.66
C PHE A 220 -16.53 11.48 -3.14
N PHE A 221 -15.44 11.99 -2.56
CA PHE A 221 -15.23 11.96 -1.10
C PHE A 221 -16.33 12.70 -0.32
N THR A 222 -16.89 13.76 -0.86
CA THR A 222 -17.93 14.55 -0.17
C THR A 222 -19.29 13.87 -0.09
N ARG A 223 -19.50 12.78 -0.81
CA ARG A 223 -20.77 12.03 -0.87
C ARG A 223 -20.92 11.00 0.23
N PHE A 224 -19.87 10.79 1.04
CA PHE A 224 -19.82 9.70 2.01
C PHE A 224 -19.26 10.17 3.36
N ASN A 225 -19.53 9.41 4.40
CA ASN A 225 -18.78 9.43 5.64
C ASN A 225 -17.59 8.48 5.50
N VAL A 226 -16.39 9.01 5.55
CA VAL A 226 -15.15 8.24 5.39
C VAL A 226 -14.73 7.61 6.70
N HIS A 227 -14.42 6.32 6.65
CA HIS A 227 -13.87 5.54 7.75
C HIS A 227 -12.58 4.85 7.33
N ASP A 228 -11.59 4.88 8.21
CA ASP A 228 -10.39 4.08 8.00
C ASP A 228 -10.70 2.59 8.22
N ALA A 229 -10.34 1.75 7.24
CA ALA A 229 -10.71 0.33 7.24
C ALA A 229 -10.08 -0.48 8.37
N ILE A 230 -9.00 0.03 8.99
CA ILE A 230 -8.24 -0.63 10.05
C ILE A 230 -8.12 0.33 11.22
N GLU A 231 -8.70 -0.04 12.35
CA GLU A 231 -8.68 0.77 13.58
C GLU A 231 -7.25 1.07 14.06
N GLY A 232 -7.05 2.25 14.63
CA GLY A 232 -5.75 2.71 15.12
C GLY A 232 -4.80 3.24 14.04
N ASN A 233 -5.28 3.37 12.80
CA ASN A 233 -4.53 3.93 11.69
C ASN A 233 -5.35 5.00 11.00
N SER A 234 -4.68 6.01 10.47
CA SER A 234 -5.28 6.98 9.56
C SER A 234 -4.59 6.92 8.20
N PHE A 235 -5.26 7.44 7.20
CA PHE A 235 -4.78 7.41 5.83
C PHE A 235 -4.98 8.74 5.14
N HIS A 236 -4.14 9.01 4.15
CA HIS A 236 -4.38 10.04 3.16
C HIS A 236 -4.24 9.49 1.75
N PHE A 237 -4.78 10.22 0.78
CA PHE A 237 -4.81 9.80 -0.60
C PHE A 237 -4.08 10.81 -1.46
N MET A 238 -3.20 10.35 -2.34
CA MET A 238 -2.69 11.18 -3.42
C MET A 238 -3.40 10.79 -4.71
N ILE A 239 -3.92 11.79 -5.41
CA ILE A 239 -4.70 11.63 -6.64
C ILE A 239 -4.09 12.54 -7.69
N THR A 240 -4.02 12.06 -8.92
CA THR A 240 -3.64 12.86 -10.09
C THR A 240 -4.40 12.39 -11.31
N ASP A 241 -4.63 13.28 -12.28
CA ASP A 241 -5.32 12.94 -13.52
C ASP A 241 -4.43 13.07 -14.76
N ALA A 242 -4.98 12.81 -15.93
CA ALA A 242 -4.27 12.88 -17.21
C ALA A 242 -3.80 14.28 -17.60
N GLN A 243 -4.37 15.34 -17.03
CA GLN A 243 -3.97 16.72 -17.19
C GLN A 243 -2.82 17.10 -16.25
N GLY A 244 -2.56 16.27 -15.22
CA GLY A 244 -1.54 16.51 -14.19
C GLY A 244 -2.05 17.30 -13.00
N ASP A 245 -3.35 17.61 -12.97
CA ASP A 245 -3.97 18.15 -11.77
C ASP A 245 -3.86 17.15 -10.65
N SER A 246 -3.42 17.61 -9.47
CA SER A 246 -3.09 16.71 -8.36
C SER A 246 -3.54 17.26 -7.02
N ALA A 247 -3.98 16.37 -6.14
CA ALA A 247 -4.30 16.71 -4.76
C ALA A 247 -3.92 15.59 -3.79
N VAL A 248 -3.66 15.98 -2.54
CA VAL A 248 -3.66 15.09 -1.38
C VAL A 248 -4.91 15.35 -0.57
N ILE A 249 -5.66 14.30 -0.25
CA ILE A 249 -6.83 14.35 0.62
C ILE A 249 -6.43 13.79 1.98
N GLU A 250 -6.58 14.60 3.01
CA GLU A 250 -6.28 14.26 4.40
C GLU A 250 -7.49 14.51 5.29
N TYR A 251 -7.57 13.78 6.40
CA TYR A 251 -8.60 14.01 7.42
C TYR A 251 -7.94 14.46 8.71
N VAL A 252 -8.29 15.67 9.15
CA VAL A 252 -7.83 16.24 10.40
C VAL A 252 -9.04 16.43 11.31
N ASN A 253 -9.08 15.73 12.44
CA ASN A 253 -10.24 15.70 13.34
C ASN A 253 -11.57 15.37 12.62
N ASN A 254 -11.54 14.37 11.74
CA ASN A 254 -12.65 13.93 10.87
C ASN A 254 -13.11 14.97 9.84
N GLU A 255 -12.40 16.06 9.65
CA GLU A 255 -12.67 17.04 8.59
C GLU A 255 -11.75 16.80 7.39
N MET A 256 -12.32 16.72 6.20
CA MET A 256 -11.59 16.61 4.96
C MET A 256 -10.77 17.87 4.68
N LYS A 257 -9.49 17.70 4.40
CA LYS A 257 -8.56 18.75 3.97
C LYS A 257 -8.03 18.39 2.58
N ILE A 258 -8.06 19.37 1.69
CA ILE A 258 -7.62 19.20 0.29
C ILE A 258 -6.36 20.03 0.10
N ILE A 259 -5.27 19.39 -0.25
CA ILE A 259 -3.99 20.03 -0.54
C ILE A 259 -3.73 19.87 -2.04
N LYS A 260 -3.99 20.90 -2.83
CA LYS A 260 -3.74 20.90 -4.28
C LYS A 260 -2.30 21.27 -4.61
N SER A 261 -1.81 20.84 -5.76
CA SER A 261 -0.46 21.13 -6.25
C SER A 261 -0.17 22.63 -6.38
N ASP A 262 -1.16 23.45 -6.73
CA ASP A 262 -1.07 24.90 -6.85
C ASP A 262 -1.00 25.62 -5.48
N THR A 263 -1.43 24.96 -4.40
CA THR A 263 -1.38 25.54 -3.03
C THR A 263 -0.06 25.29 -2.33
N ILE A 264 0.70 24.28 -2.78
CA ILE A 264 2.05 24.01 -2.28
C ILE A 264 3.02 24.87 -3.08
N LYS A 265 3.76 25.75 -2.40
CA LYS A 265 4.78 26.60 -3.02
C LYS A 265 5.98 25.77 -3.48
N ASN A 266 5.80 24.88 -4.43
CA ASN A 266 6.91 24.28 -5.15
C ASN A 266 7.07 24.90 -6.54
N VAL A 267 8.28 24.78 -7.10
CA VAL A 267 8.67 25.51 -8.32
C VAL A 267 7.94 25.03 -9.57
N ASN A 268 7.40 23.79 -9.55
CA ASN A 268 6.85 23.11 -10.73
C ASN A 268 5.38 22.70 -10.55
N ASN A 269 4.75 23.00 -9.43
CA ASN A 269 3.42 22.50 -9.05
C ASN A 269 3.32 20.97 -8.99
N TYR A 270 4.44 20.26 -8.80
CA TYR A 270 4.41 18.83 -8.55
C TYR A 270 4.04 18.54 -7.09
N LEU A 271 3.24 17.50 -6.89
CA LEU A 271 2.90 16.99 -5.58
C LEU A 271 3.76 15.76 -5.26
N TYR A 272 4.21 15.66 -4.03
CA TYR A 272 4.85 14.47 -3.50
C TYR A 272 4.51 14.33 -2.02
N VAL A 273 4.37 13.10 -1.56
CA VAL A 273 3.86 12.78 -0.25
C VAL A 273 4.44 11.47 0.27
N THR A 274 4.59 11.39 1.60
CA THR A 274 5.00 10.17 2.31
C THR A 274 4.03 9.89 3.46
N ASN A 275 4.48 9.58 4.67
CA ASN A 275 3.62 9.11 5.75
C ASN A 275 3.45 10.14 6.88
N PHE A 276 3.33 11.42 6.56
CA PHE A 276 3.03 12.49 7.51
C PHE A 276 2.06 13.50 6.87
N TYR A 277 1.37 14.27 7.70
CA TYR A 277 0.43 15.27 7.24
C TYR A 277 1.11 16.41 6.49
N LEU A 278 0.61 16.75 5.33
CA LEU A 278 0.98 17.96 4.59
C LEU A 278 0.19 19.17 5.07
N TYR A 279 -1.02 18.98 5.61
CA TYR A 279 -1.84 20.06 6.14
C TYR A 279 -1.15 20.69 7.36
N PRO A 280 -0.85 22.00 7.33
CA PRO A 280 0.07 22.62 8.29
C PRO A 280 -0.43 22.63 9.74
N ASN A 281 -1.73 22.60 9.95
CA ASN A 281 -2.37 22.64 11.29
C ASN A 281 -3.01 21.28 11.65
N SER A 282 -2.39 20.18 11.25
CA SER A 282 -2.90 18.83 11.56
C SER A 282 -2.83 18.47 13.05
N GLY A 283 -2.03 19.20 13.84
CA GLY A 283 -1.75 18.86 15.24
C GLY A 283 -0.84 17.64 15.43
N SER A 284 -0.42 16.98 14.35
CA SER A 284 0.48 15.82 14.40
C SER A 284 1.94 16.27 14.38
N SER A 285 2.74 15.75 15.32
CA SER A 285 4.20 15.90 15.31
C SER A 285 4.91 14.76 14.58
N CYS A 286 4.18 13.77 14.10
CA CYS A 286 4.74 12.62 13.37
C CYS A 286 5.33 13.07 12.04
N LYS A 287 6.59 12.69 11.81
CA LYS A 287 7.32 12.93 10.55
C LYS A 287 7.81 11.61 9.94
N MET A 288 7.00 10.57 10.00
CA MET A 288 7.34 9.29 9.39
C MET A 288 7.55 9.46 7.89
N GLY A 289 8.73 9.05 7.38
CA GLY A 289 9.09 9.20 5.97
C GLY A 289 9.49 10.62 5.55
N TYR A 290 9.77 11.52 6.49
CA TYR A 290 10.25 12.88 6.18
C TYR A 290 11.59 12.87 5.43
N ASP A 291 12.45 11.92 5.71
CA ASP A 291 13.70 11.67 4.99
C ASP A 291 13.45 11.41 3.49
N ARG A 292 12.49 10.54 3.18
CA ARG A 292 12.06 10.23 1.81
C ARG A 292 11.41 11.44 1.14
N TYR A 293 10.61 12.20 1.88
CA TYR A 293 10.00 13.45 1.41
C TYR A 293 11.07 14.47 1.00
N ILE A 294 12.13 14.64 1.79
CA ILE A 294 13.25 15.55 1.45
C ILE A 294 13.98 15.08 0.19
N ILE A 295 14.17 13.76 0.03
CA ILE A 295 14.78 13.22 -1.20
C ILE A 295 13.89 13.53 -2.41
N LEU A 296 12.58 13.25 -2.34
CA LEU A 296 11.64 13.59 -3.41
C LEU A 296 11.72 15.08 -3.77
N GLY A 297 11.67 15.94 -2.75
CA GLY A 297 11.76 17.40 -2.94
C GLY A 297 13.05 17.86 -3.60
N LYS A 298 14.20 17.23 -3.30
CA LYS A 298 15.48 17.55 -3.94
C LYS A 298 15.45 17.36 -5.46
N TYR A 299 14.75 16.34 -5.94
CA TYR A 299 14.65 16.05 -7.38
C TYR A 299 13.50 16.79 -8.05
N LEU A 300 12.34 16.92 -7.39
CA LEU A 300 11.12 17.46 -7.99
C LEU A 300 11.03 19.00 -7.92
N ASN A 301 11.76 19.66 -7.02
CA ASN A 301 11.77 21.12 -6.92
C ASN A 301 12.84 21.81 -7.80
N VAL A 302 13.47 21.10 -8.70
CA VAL A 302 14.35 21.70 -9.71
C VAL A 302 13.48 22.36 -10.77
N LYS A 303 13.70 23.65 -11.04
CA LYS A 303 12.88 24.44 -11.98
C LYS A 303 12.83 23.80 -13.37
N GLY A 304 11.62 23.53 -13.85
CA GLY A 304 11.40 22.95 -15.18
C GLY A 304 11.81 21.48 -15.32
N VAL A 305 12.05 20.79 -14.19
CA VAL A 305 12.40 19.37 -14.23
C VAL A 305 11.30 18.57 -14.89
N LYS A 306 11.69 17.68 -15.78
CA LYS A 306 10.88 16.63 -16.38
C LYS A 306 11.60 15.30 -16.21
N MET A 307 10.88 14.21 -16.12
CA MET A 307 11.45 12.88 -15.93
C MET A 307 10.80 11.90 -16.88
N GLU A 308 11.60 11.16 -17.62
CA GLU A 308 11.09 9.96 -18.28
C GLU A 308 10.74 8.88 -17.25
N TRP A 309 9.97 7.89 -17.63
CA TRP A 309 9.52 6.83 -16.75
C TRP A 309 10.67 6.11 -16.01
N ASN A 310 11.84 5.94 -16.66
CA ASN A 310 13.02 5.33 -16.06
C ASN A 310 13.62 6.20 -14.95
N ASN A 311 13.74 7.52 -15.14
CA ASN A 311 14.22 8.44 -14.11
C ASN A 311 13.23 8.55 -12.94
N ALA A 312 11.92 8.49 -13.22
CA ALA A 312 10.88 8.41 -12.19
C ALA A 312 10.99 7.08 -11.40
N MET A 313 11.29 5.95 -12.06
CA MET A 313 11.56 4.67 -11.41
C MET A 313 12.84 4.70 -10.58
N GLU A 314 13.91 5.34 -11.06
CA GLU A 314 15.14 5.56 -10.28
C GLU A 314 14.90 6.42 -9.04
N LEU A 315 14.01 7.41 -9.13
CA LEU A 315 13.63 8.22 -7.98
C LEU A 315 12.88 7.36 -6.94
N LEU A 316 12.02 6.44 -7.38
CA LEU A 316 11.37 5.46 -6.52
C LEU A 316 12.39 4.51 -5.87
N ASP A 317 13.44 4.09 -6.60
CA ASP A 317 14.54 3.29 -6.05
C ASP A 317 15.31 4.04 -4.96
N LYS A 318 15.53 5.35 -5.11
CA LYS A 318 16.20 6.19 -4.10
C LYS A 318 15.40 6.33 -2.80
N VAL A 319 14.09 6.23 -2.86
CA VAL A 319 13.18 6.36 -1.69
C VAL A 319 12.54 5.02 -1.28
N LYS A 320 13.02 3.90 -1.82
CA LYS A 320 12.56 2.57 -1.39
C LYS A 320 12.93 2.28 0.06
N MET A 321 12.17 1.40 0.66
CA MET A 321 12.47 0.84 1.99
C MET A 321 12.87 -0.64 1.89
N GLY A 322 13.43 -1.20 2.95
CA GLY A 322 13.73 -2.64 3.03
C GLY A 322 12.51 -3.54 2.78
N ILE A 323 11.31 -3.00 3.00
CA ILE A 323 10.01 -3.68 2.89
C ILE A 323 9.18 -3.25 1.66
N THR A 324 9.76 -2.54 0.68
CA THR A 324 9.05 -2.17 -0.55
C THR A 324 8.64 -3.41 -1.33
N LEU A 325 7.34 -3.53 -1.61
CA LEU A 325 6.76 -4.66 -2.34
C LEU A 325 6.57 -4.38 -3.82
N TRP A 326 6.18 -3.15 -4.15
CA TRP A 326 6.16 -2.69 -5.54
C TRP A 326 6.49 -1.22 -5.64
N SER A 327 7.10 -0.87 -6.77
CA SER A 327 7.32 0.49 -7.23
C SER A 327 6.66 0.64 -8.58
N ASN A 328 5.72 1.56 -8.70
CA ASN A 328 4.94 1.79 -9.90
C ASN A 328 5.19 3.17 -10.47
N VAL A 329 5.37 3.27 -11.78
CA VAL A 329 5.29 4.51 -12.53
C VAL A 329 4.13 4.36 -13.52
N TYR A 330 3.05 5.06 -13.26
CA TYR A 330 1.88 5.14 -14.12
C TYR A 330 2.07 6.27 -15.13
N ASP A 331 1.93 5.98 -16.42
CA ASP A 331 1.79 6.99 -17.49
C ASP A 331 0.30 7.22 -17.72
N THR A 332 -0.20 8.33 -17.21
CA THR A 332 -1.64 8.64 -17.20
C THR A 332 -2.20 8.87 -18.60
N LYS A 333 -1.36 9.21 -19.56
CA LYS A 333 -1.77 9.44 -20.95
C LYS A 333 -1.77 8.17 -21.80
N ASN A 334 -0.77 7.30 -21.58
CA ASN A 334 -0.62 6.06 -22.35
C ASN A 334 -1.35 4.88 -21.72
N SER A 335 -1.99 5.06 -20.55
CA SER A 335 -2.71 4.03 -19.80
C SER A 335 -1.81 2.81 -19.50
N THR A 336 -0.53 3.07 -19.21
CA THR A 336 0.47 2.05 -18.86
C THR A 336 0.98 2.22 -17.45
N VAL A 337 1.43 1.13 -16.86
CA VAL A 337 2.19 1.15 -15.60
C VAL A 337 3.44 0.31 -15.74
N THR A 338 4.57 0.91 -15.41
CA THR A 338 5.85 0.21 -15.28
C THR A 338 6.08 -0.12 -13.81
N THR A 339 6.38 -1.38 -13.51
CA THR A 339 6.45 -1.91 -12.15
C THR A 339 7.77 -2.60 -11.89
N ALA A 340 8.45 -2.22 -10.80
CA ALA A 340 9.48 -3.01 -10.15
C ALA A 340 8.86 -3.86 -9.04
N ALA A 341 8.95 -5.19 -9.16
CA ALA A 341 8.42 -6.11 -8.18
C ALA A 341 9.45 -6.40 -7.08
N ARG A 342 9.06 -6.21 -5.80
CA ARG A 342 9.88 -6.61 -4.63
C ARG A 342 11.31 -6.06 -4.64
N LYS A 343 11.47 -4.80 -5.07
CA LYS A 343 12.76 -4.08 -5.17
C LYS A 343 13.73 -4.63 -6.22
N ASP A 344 13.26 -5.44 -7.14
CA ASP A 344 14.07 -5.83 -8.29
C ASP A 344 13.89 -4.80 -9.41
N TYR A 345 14.73 -3.78 -9.39
CA TYR A 345 14.75 -2.74 -10.42
C TYR A 345 15.54 -3.16 -11.67
N ASN A 346 16.14 -4.34 -11.68
CA ASN A 346 16.80 -4.89 -12.87
C ASN A 346 15.81 -5.55 -13.84
N ILE A 347 14.64 -5.98 -13.32
CA ILE A 347 13.59 -6.60 -14.12
C ILE A 347 12.30 -5.83 -13.90
N LEU A 348 11.91 -5.05 -14.92
CA LEU A 348 10.70 -4.26 -14.89
C LEU A 348 9.62 -4.91 -15.74
N TYR A 349 8.38 -4.73 -15.30
CA TYR A 349 7.19 -5.23 -15.98
C TYR A 349 6.34 -4.05 -16.41
N GLU A 350 5.96 -4.00 -17.68
CA GLU A 350 5.01 -3.01 -18.19
C GLU A 350 3.65 -3.69 -18.39
N PHE A 351 2.61 -3.03 -17.94
CA PHE A 351 1.22 -3.44 -18.09
C PHE A 351 0.43 -2.31 -18.72
N ASN A 352 -0.56 -2.68 -19.54
CA ASN A 352 -1.47 -1.73 -20.16
C ASN A 352 -2.90 -2.03 -19.71
N ILE A 353 -3.69 -1.00 -19.44
CA ILE A 353 -5.08 -1.16 -18.95
C ILE A 353 -5.95 -1.89 -19.97
N PHE A 354 -5.74 -1.64 -21.26
CA PHE A 354 -6.53 -2.23 -22.35
C PHE A 354 -6.05 -3.62 -22.75
N ASN A 355 -4.84 -3.98 -22.36
CA ASN A 355 -4.26 -5.28 -22.70
C ASN A 355 -3.53 -5.86 -21.46
N PRO A 356 -4.14 -6.81 -20.75
CA PRO A 356 -3.56 -7.41 -19.55
C PRO A 356 -2.34 -8.30 -19.80
N LEU A 357 -1.73 -8.25 -20.97
CA LEU A 357 -0.46 -8.90 -21.23
C LEU A 357 0.69 -8.08 -20.66
N LYS A 358 1.62 -8.75 -19.99
CA LYS A 358 2.84 -8.13 -19.49
C LYS A 358 3.91 -8.05 -20.57
N LYS A 359 4.64 -6.95 -20.61
CA LYS A 359 5.91 -6.84 -21.32
C LYS A 359 7.03 -6.80 -20.30
N ILE A 360 8.07 -7.62 -20.49
CA ILE A 360 9.26 -7.59 -19.64
C ILE A 360 10.22 -6.57 -20.24
N ILE A 361 10.56 -5.54 -19.49
CA ILE A 361 11.61 -4.60 -19.82
C ILE A 361 12.85 -5.04 -19.03
N LYS A 362 13.85 -5.58 -19.70
CA LYS A 362 15.12 -5.93 -19.07
C LYS A 362 15.98 -4.70 -18.98
N THR A 363 16.34 -4.32 -17.76
CA THR A 363 17.28 -3.25 -17.38
C THR A 363 16.72 -1.81 -17.51
N LEU A 364 16.86 -1.06 -16.42
CA LEU A 364 16.94 0.40 -16.54
C LEU A 364 18.13 0.74 -17.44
N PRO A 365 18.01 1.65 -18.43
CA PRO A 365 19.18 2.25 -19.03
C PRO A 365 20.04 2.79 -17.89
N GLY A 366 21.35 2.52 -17.90
CA GLY A 366 22.24 3.06 -16.88
C GLY A 366 22.08 4.60 -16.79
N PRO A 367 22.36 5.22 -15.64
CA PRO A 367 22.29 6.66 -15.50
C PRO A 367 23.09 7.30 -16.64
N GLU A 368 22.47 8.23 -17.37
CA GLU A 368 23.21 9.07 -18.30
C GLU A 368 24.36 9.72 -17.50
N PRO A 369 25.59 9.73 -18.03
CA PRO A 369 26.71 10.37 -17.36
C PRO A 369 26.31 11.82 -17.07
N ASP A 370 26.52 12.23 -15.82
CA ASP A 370 26.26 13.61 -15.36
C ASP A 370 26.94 14.59 -16.33
N PRO A 371 26.20 15.45 -17.05
CA PRO A 371 26.80 16.37 -18.01
C PRO A 371 27.73 17.43 -17.37
N THR A 372 27.86 17.40 -16.04
CA THR A 372 28.73 18.30 -15.28
C THR A 372 30.05 17.67 -14.86
N SER A 373 30.32 16.39 -15.14
CA SER A 373 31.66 15.83 -14.94
C SER A 373 32.54 16.15 -16.14
N GLU A 374 33.14 17.36 -16.17
CA GLU A 374 34.32 17.58 -16.98
C GLU A 374 35.37 16.55 -16.57
N PRO A 375 36.09 15.90 -17.51
CA PRO A 375 37.17 15.00 -17.15
C PRO A 375 38.22 15.83 -16.40
N ASP A 376 38.54 15.36 -15.20
CA ASP A 376 39.65 15.92 -14.39
C ASP A 376 40.89 16.04 -15.29
N PRO A 377 41.50 17.23 -15.42
CA PRO A 377 42.68 17.39 -16.26
C PRO A 377 43.73 16.43 -15.73
N THR A 378 44.10 15.49 -16.57
CA THR A 378 45.16 14.53 -16.32
C THR A 378 46.34 15.26 -15.66
N SER A 379 46.57 15.00 -14.37
CA SER A 379 47.71 15.46 -13.65
C SER A 379 48.96 14.94 -14.38
N GLU A 380 49.83 15.88 -14.82
CA GLU A 380 51.13 15.54 -15.35
C GLU A 380 51.87 14.67 -14.32
N PRO A 381 52.60 13.64 -14.74
CA PRO A 381 53.35 12.81 -13.80
C PRO A 381 54.45 13.66 -13.12
N GLU A 382 54.43 13.72 -11.80
CA GLU A 382 55.52 14.34 -11.01
C GLU A 382 56.88 13.73 -11.37
N PRO A 383 57.95 14.55 -11.47
CA PRO A 383 59.26 14.05 -11.76
C PRO A 383 59.75 13.14 -10.59
N THR A 384 60.17 11.94 -10.95
CA THR A 384 60.79 10.97 -10.05
C THR A 384 61.97 11.58 -9.31
N SER A 385 61.85 11.74 -7.97
CA SER A 385 62.94 12.12 -7.10
C SER A 385 63.98 11.01 -7.03
N GLU A 386 65.28 11.39 -7.12
CA GLU A 386 66.45 10.50 -6.93
C GLU A 386 66.44 9.87 -5.55
N PRO A 387 66.90 8.64 -5.39
CA PRO A 387 66.97 7.95 -4.10
C PRO A 387 67.99 8.58 -3.14
N GLU A 388 67.55 8.96 -1.93
CA GLU A 388 68.41 9.37 -0.83
C GLU A 388 69.28 8.20 -0.33
N PRO A 389 70.53 8.48 0.16
CA PRO A 389 71.41 7.46 0.66
C PRO A 389 70.91 6.88 2.00
N THR A 390 70.99 5.55 2.10
CA THR A 390 70.68 4.75 3.28
C THR A 390 71.51 5.15 4.48
N SER A 391 70.84 5.57 5.58
CA SER A 391 71.45 5.78 6.90
C SER A 391 71.64 4.46 7.68
N GLU A 392 72.73 4.30 8.37
CA GLU A 392 73.11 3.15 9.21
C GLU A 392 72.11 2.92 10.38
N PRO A 393 71.95 1.67 10.87
CA PRO A 393 71.07 1.35 11.96
C PRO A 393 71.64 1.79 13.33
N GLY A 394 70.81 2.58 14.06
CA GLY A 394 71.05 2.98 15.44
C GLY A 394 70.78 1.85 16.45
N PRO A 395 71.39 1.91 17.67
CA PRO A 395 71.38 0.83 18.64
C PRO A 395 70.00 0.59 19.28
N THR A 396 69.63 -0.68 19.44
CA THR A 396 68.52 -1.22 20.14
C THR A 396 68.44 -0.77 21.60
N SER A 397 67.25 -0.17 22.00
CA SER A 397 66.92 0.11 23.39
C SER A 397 66.18 -1.06 24.04
N GLU A 398 66.55 -1.36 25.29
CA GLU A 398 65.98 -2.42 26.13
C GLU A 398 64.51 -2.23 26.46
N PRO A 399 63.76 -3.33 26.72
CA PRO A 399 62.34 -3.24 27.06
C PRO A 399 62.13 -2.82 28.52
N ALA A 400 61.12 -1.92 28.71
CA ALA A 400 60.68 -1.49 30.03
C ALA A 400 59.83 -2.56 30.74
N PRO A 401 59.77 -2.59 32.09
CA PRO A 401 59.16 -3.66 32.86
C PRO A 401 57.62 -3.55 32.87
N THR A 402 57.01 -4.72 32.82
CA THR A 402 55.56 -4.95 32.97
C THR A 402 55.04 -4.57 34.34
N SER A 403 53.98 -3.78 34.42
CA SER A 403 53.22 -3.47 35.64
C SER A 403 52.16 -4.55 35.92
N GLU A 404 52.11 -4.95 37.19
CA GLU A 404 51.18 -5.94 37.76
C GLU A 404 49.71 -5.47 37.75
N PRO A 405 48.75 -6.40 37.74
CA PRO A 405 47.32 -6.07 37.75
C PRO A 405 46.83 -5.75 39.18
N LYS A 406 45.98 -4.74 39.27
CA LYS A 406 45.30 -4.30 40.48
C LYS A 406 44.00 -5.11 40.69
N PRO A 407 43.62 -5.47 41.95
CA PRO A 407 42.56 -6.38 42.24
C PRO A 407 41.16 -5.74 42.10
N THR A 408 40.22 -6.58 41.70
CA THR A 408 38.80 -6.38 41.68
C THR A 408 38.21 -6.26 43.07
N THR A 409 37.38 -5.26 43.28
CA THR A 409 36.41 -5.22 44.40
C THR A 409 35.02 -5.18 43.87
N ASP A 410 34.25 -6.22 44.20
CA ASP A 410 32.79 -6.18 44.22
C ASP A 410 32.30 -5.28 45.34
N PRO A 411 31.12 -4.68 45.22
CA PRO A 411 30.14 -4.82 46.27
C PRO A 411 28.74 -5.15 45.79
N GLU A 412 28.24 -6.12 46.42
CA GLU A 412 26.91 -6.51 46.86
C GLU A 412 25.73 -5.51 46.77
N HIS A 413 24.63 -6.12 46.44
CA HIS A 413 23.25 -5.99 46.99
C HIS A 413 22.50 -4.67 46.93
N SER A 414 21.39 -4.70 46.16
CA SER A 414 20.07 -4.61 46.82
C SER A 414 18.90 -4.86 45.85
N SER A 415 18.10 -5.86 46.27
CA SER A 415 16.63 -5.87 46.29
C SER A 415 15.86 -5.67 44.97
N ASP A 416 15.55 -6.81 44.40
CA ASP A 416 14.34 -7.00 43.62
C ASP A 416 13.35 -7.84 44.36
N LYS A 417 12.27 -7.23 44.76
CA LYS A 417 10.97 -7.85 45.03
C LYS A 417 9.94 -6.84 44.62
N PHE A 418 9.19 -7.16 43.59
CA PHE A 418 7.80 -6.80 43.32
C PHE A 418 7.53 -6.99 41.84
N ILE A 419 6.86 -8.07 41.51
CA ILE A 419 5.82 -8.20 40.47
C ILE A 419 5.53 -9.71 40.34
N TRP A 420 4.81 -10.25 41.29
CA TRP A 420 3.96 -11.44 41.12
C TRP A 420 2.75 -11.24 42.02
N LEU A 421 1.74 -10.52 41.54
CA LEU A 421 0.34 -10.62 42.04
C LEU A 421 -0.52 -9.78 41.09
N ASN A 422 -1.10 -10.42 40.09
CA ASN A 422 -2.41 -10.07 39.52
C ASN A 422 -2.70 -10.98 38.30
N MET A 423 -2.75 -12.26 38.55
CA MET A 423 -3.42 -13.23 37.66
C MET A 423 -4.29 -14.15 38.55
N GLY A 424 -5.47 -13.68 38.90
CA GLY A 424 -6.37 -14.46 39.74
C GLY A 424 -7.62 -13.73 40.16
N LEU A 425 -8.32 -13.05 39.22
CA LEU A 425 -9.66 -12.48 39.55
C LEU A 425 -10.43 -12.07 38.27
N PHE A 426 -10.52 -12.94 37.27
CA PHE A 426 -11.43 -12.76 36.13
C PHE A 426 -12.02 -14.09 35.65
N LEU A 427 -12.51 -14.91 36.60
CA LEU A 427 -13.20 -16.15 36.28
C LEU A 427 -14.41 -16.42 37.19
N PHE A 428 -15.12 -15.36 37.61
CA PHE A 428 -16.34 -15.53 38.44
C PHE A 428 -17.41 -14.48 38.15
N SER A 429 -17.73 -14.16 36.90
CA SER A 429 -18.85 -13.27 36.56
C SER A 429 -19.55 -13.64 35.24
N PHE A 430 -19.57 -14.90 34.84
CA PHE A 430 -20.27 -15.31 33.61
C PHE A 430 -21.27 -16.45 33.81
N LEU A 431 -21.82 -16.59 35.02
CA LEU A 431 -22.79 -17.68 35.35
C LEU A 431 -24.02 -17.16 36.10
N LEU A 432 -24.50 -15.97 35.84
CA LEU A 432 -25.72 -15.44 36.49
C LEU A 432 -26.58 -14.56 35.52
N TYR A 433 -26.72 -14.98 34.25
CA TYR A 433 -27.74 -14.44 33.35
C TYR A 433 -28.28 -15.49 32.40
N LEU A 434 -28.81 -16.59 33.02
CA LEU A 434 -29.67 -17.55 32.30
C LEU A 434 -30.56 -18.23 33.36
N PHE A 435 -31.53 -17.46 33.87
CA PHE A 435 -32.82 -17.96 34.34
C PHE A 435 -33.88 -16.90 34.07
#